data_e94b8ee20cd3803dc9ddaeaf4f2d24f8
#
_entry.id   e94b8ee20cd3803dc9ddaeaf4f2d24f8
#
_cell.length_a   1.000
_cell.length_b   1.000
_cell.length_c   1.000
_cell.angle_alpha   90.00
_cell.angle_beta   90.00
_cell.angle_gamma   90.00
#
_symmetry.space_group_name_H-M   'P 1'
#
loop_
_entity.id
_entity.type
_entity.pdbx_description
1 polymer ?
#
loop_
_entity_poly.entity_id
_entity_poly.type
_entity_poly.pdbx_seq_one_letter_code
_entity_poly.pdbx_strand_id
1 'polypeptide(L)'
;MIVQLAGLPGTGKSSLAAALRAHLGHGCLVLDKDHVRAALYEASGQVTYRRDQDDFVVSLLHQAAREHLTRQPDATVILERTCTRRYQIDDVVRLAAGLHQPLAIIRCWCPDPVARARLDADRQHGQHPAADRGFALYQQLRATAEPISVPALHLRTDTTAARILTAAVDYLHDISTAPAPVEGAAR
;
A
#
# COMPACT_ATOMS: atom_id res chain seq x y z
N MET A 1 -9.55 9.39 -5.69
CA MET A 1 -9.63 8.16 -4.86
C MET A 1 -8.28 7.84 -4.23
N ILE A 2 -8.24 7.32 -3.00
CA ILE A 2 -7.02 6.77 -2.38
C ILE A 2 -7.12 5.25 -2.31
N VAL A 3 -6.07 4.55 -2.72
CA VAL A 3 -5.93 3.09 -2.62
C VAL A 3 -4.76 2.77 -1.71
N GLN A 4 -5.00 2.18 -0.55
CA GLN A 4 -3.95 1.69 0.35
C GLN A 4 -3.68 0.21 0.09
N LEU A 5 -2.51 -0.10 -0.45
CA LEU A 5 -2.03 -1.48 -0.51
C LEU A 5 -1.30 -1.84 0.78
N ALA A 6 -1.84 -2.80 1.50
CA ALA A 6 -1.29 -3.34 2.74
C ALA A 6 -0.87 -4.80 2.56
N GLY A 7 0.06 -5.29 3.38
CA GLY A 7 0.50 -6.69 3.35
C GLY A 7 1.99 -6.83 3.63
N LEU A 8 2.40 -8.00 4.07
CA LEU A 8 3.78 -8.32 4.44
C LEU A 8 4.73 -8.27 3.22
N PRO A 9 6.05 -8.24 3.41
CA PRO A 9 7.02 -8.41 2.32
C PRO A 9 6.75 -9.70 1.52
N GLY A 10 6.97 -9.67 0.20
CA GLY A 10 6.73 -10.85 -0.67
C GLY A 10 5.27 -11.18 -0.98
N THR A 11 4.28 -10.41 -0.47
CA THR A 11 2.85 -10.66 -0.73
C THR A 11 2.31 -10.05 -2.03
N GLY A 12 3.14 -9.51 -2.92
CA GLY A 12 2.73 -9.07 -4.26
C GLY A 12 2.11 -7.68 -4.35
N LYS A 13 2.26 -6.81 -3.34
CA LYS A 13 1.76 -5.43 -3.38
C LYS A 13 2.29 -4.63 -4.58
N SER A 14 3.61 -4.62 -4.78
CA SER A 14 4.24 -3.84 -5.86
C SER A 14 3.83 -4.34 -7.25
N SER A 15 3.66 -5.65 -7.42
CA SER A 15 3.12 -6.22 -8.66
C SER A 15 1.68 -5.78 -8.90
N LEU A 16 0.85 -5.73 -7.84
CA LEU A 16 -0.52 -5.23 -7.94
C LEU A 16 -0.53 -3.71 -8.22
N ALA A 17 0.32 -2.93 -7.55
CA ALA A 17 0.43 -1.49 -7.79
C ALA A 17 0.79 -1.19 -9.26
N ALA A 18 1.76 -1.93 -9.81
CA ALA A 18 2.15 -1.81 -11.21
C ALA A 18 1.00 -2.19 -12.18
N ALA A 19 0.29 -3.28 -11.88
CA ALA A 19 -0.85 -3.74 -12.69
C ALA A 19 -2.02 -2.73 -12.65
N LEU A 20 -2.37 -2.21 -11.46
CA LEU A 20 -3.40 -1.18 -11.32
C LEU A 20 -3.00 0.12 -12.04
N ARG A 21 -1.75 0.56 -11.92
CA ARG A 21 -1.25 1.74 -12.64
C ARG A 21 -1.38 1.56 -14.15
N ALA A 22 -1.01 0.40 -14.67
CA ALA A 22 -1.13 0.11 -16.09
C ALA A 22 -2.59 0.10 -16.55
N HIS A 23 -3.51 -0.41 -15.72
CA HIS A 23 -4.94 -0.45 -16.00
C HIS A 23 -5.61 0.93 -15.93
N LEU A 24 -5.29 1.72 -14.89
CA LEU A 24 -5.88 3.04 -14.64
C LEU A 24 -5.26 4.16 -15.49
N GLY A 25 -4.09 3.94 -16.07
CA GLY A 25 -3.44 4.88 -16.98
C GLY A 25 -2.88 6.14 -16.31
N HIS A 26 -2.87 7.25 -17.03
CA HIS A 26 -2.20 8.50 -16.63
C HIS A 26 -2.80 9.18 -15.39
N GLY A 27 -4.04 8.88 -15.03
CA GLY A 27 -4.68 9.41 -13.82
C GLY A 27 -4.29 8.68 -12.53
N CYS A 28 -3.28 7.80 -12.55
CA CYS A 28 -2.87 7.00 -11.41
C CYS A 28 -1.44 7.31 -10.96
N LEU A 29 -1.30 7.83 -9.74
CA LEU A 29 -0.02 8.05 -9.06
C LEU A 29 0.26 6.90 -8.08
N VAL A 30 1.44 6.26 -8.18
CA VAL A 30 1.89 5.23 -7.24
C VAL A 30 2.97 5.83 -6.35
N LEU A 31 2.78 5.74 -5.04
CA LEU A 31 3.69 6.20 -4.00
C LEU A 31 4.12 5.01 -3.14
N ASP A 32 5.31 4.51 -3.41
CA ASP A 32 5.94 3.40 -2.69
C ASP A 32 6.92 3.94 -1.64
N LYS A 33 6.70 3.54 -0.39
CA LYS A 33 7.52 3.96 0.74
C LYS A 33 9.00 3.59 0.58
N ASP A 34 9.29 2.40 0.08
CA ASP A 34 10.67 1.91 0.01
C ASP A 34 11.45 2.62 -1.12
N HIS A 35 10.80 2.93 -2.23
CA HIS A 35 11.40 3.75 -3.29
C HIS A 35 11.65 5.19 -2.83
N VAL A 36 10.71 5.81 -2.13
CA VAL A 36 10.91 7.18 -1.62
C VAL A 36 11.99 7.22 -0.56
N ARG A 37 12.06 6.22 0.34
CA ARG A 37 13.17 6.08 1.30
C ARG A 37 14.51 5.98 0.59
N ALA A 38 14.63 5.11 -0.41
CA ALA A 38 15.86 4.95 -1.17
C ALA A 38 16.27 6.27 -1.84
N ALA A 39 15.34 6.94 -2.53
CA ALA A 39 15.60 8.22 -3.20
C ALA A 39 16.11 9.31 -2.23
N LEU A 40 15.63 9.33 -0.99
CA LEU A 40 16.03 10.34 0.00
C LEU A 40 17.36 10.03 0.70
N TYR A 41 17.65 8.75 0.96
CA TYR A 41 18.71 8.40 1.91
C TYR A 41 19.80 7.47 1.36
N GLU A 42 19.59 6.78 0.23
CA GLU A 42 20.55 5.80 -0.27
C GLU A 42 21.88 6.43 -0.67
N ALA A 43 21.82 7.56 -1.39
CA ALA A 43 23.05 8.26 -1.83
C ALA A 43 23.93 8.76 -0.68
N SER A 44 23.34 9.04 0.49
CA SER A 44 24.06 9.48 1.69
C SER A 44 24.45 8.33 2.63
N GLY A 45 24.05 7.09 2.33
CA GLY A 45 24.25 5.95 3.22
C GLY A 45 23.46 6.01 4.54
N GLN A 46 22.41 6.84 4.61
CA GLN A 46 21.64 7.10 5.83
C GLN A 46 20.30 6.32 5.88
N VAL A 47 20.16 5.29 5.07
CA VAL A 47 18.98 4.43 5.16
C VAL A 47 18.99 3.69 6.49
N THR A 48 17.93 3.94 7.28
CA THR A 48 17.72 3.22 8.54
C THR A 48 16.43 2.47 8.50
N TYR A 49 16.06 1.42 8.72
CA TYR A 49 14.72 0.82 8.72
C TYR A 49 13.98 1.03 10.06
N ARG A 50 14.32 2.14 10.74
CA ARG A 50 13.69 2.52 12.01
C ARG A 50 12.32 3.12 11.78
N ARG A 51 11.47 3.04 12.80
CA ARG A 51 10.09 3.53 12.73
C ARG A 51 10.01 5.03 12.47
N ASP A 52 10.88 5.82 13.11
CA ASP A 52 10.92 7.27 12.95
C ASP A 52 11.17 7.68 11.49
N GLN A 53 12.14 7.02 10.82
CA GLN A 53 12.38 7.25 9.40
C GLN A 53 11.22 6.75 8.53
N ASP A 54 10.63 5.60 8.86
CA ASP A 54 9.46 5.07 8.18
C ASP A 54 8.29 6.05 8.22
N ASP A 55 7.96 6.55 9.41
CA ASP A 55 6.81 7.44 9.61
C ASP A 55 7.06 8.81 8.95
N PHE A 56 8.32 9.31 8.96
CA PHE A 56 8.68 10.50 8.22
C PHE A 56 8.48 10.31 6.71
N VAL A 57 8.99 9.24 6.12
CA VAL A 57 8.81 8.95 4.69
C VAL A 57 7.32 8.84 4.34
N VAL A 58 6.52 8.17 5.18
CA VAL A 58 5.07 8.08 4.96
C VAL A 58 4.38 9.44 5.05
N SER A 59 4.83 10.33 5.92
CA SER A 59 4.31 11.70 5.98
C SER A 59 4.50 12.46 4.65
N LEU A 60 5.65 12.26 4.00
CA LEU A 60 5.92 12.83 2.67
C LEU A 60 5.03 12.22 1.58
N LEU A 61 4.79 10.90 1.64
CA LEU A 61 3.83 10.24 0.73
C LEU A 61 2.42 10.81 0.89
N HIS A 62 1.98 11.04 2.13
CA HIS A 62 0.68 11.65 2.40
C HIS A 62 0.61 13.11 1.92
N GLN A 63 1.70 13.88 2.05
CA GLN A 63 1.77 15.23 1.49
C GLN A 63 1.69 15.22 -0.04
N ALA A 64 2.43 14.33 -0.71
CA ALA A 64 2.39 14.16 -2.15
C ALA A 64 1.01 13.73 -2.64
N ALA A 65 0.35 12.79 -1.93
CA ALA A 65 -1.01 12.37 -2.23
C ALA A 65 -2.00 13.54 -2.11
N ARG A 66 -1.90 14.34 -1.04
CA ARG A 66 -2.72 15.53 -0.82
C ARG A 66 -2.56 16.54 -1.95
N GLU A 67 -1.33 16.89 -2.27
CA GLU A 67 -1.02 17.85 -3.33
C GLU A 67 -1.57 17.38 -4.69
N HIS A 68 -1.36 16.11 -5.01
CA HIS A 68 -1.81 15.51 -6.27
C HIS A 68 -3.35 15.53 -6.38
N LEU A 69 -4.06 15.06 -5.35
CA LEU A 69 -5.51 14.99 -5.34
C LEU A 69 -6.19 16.37 -5.21
N THR A 70 -5.52 17.35 -4.63
CA THR A 70 -6.01 18.74 -4.65
C THR A 70 -6.00 19.33 -6.06
N ARG A 71 -4.99 19.00 -6.87
CA ARG A 71 -4.90 19.47 -8.27
C ARG A 71 -5.73 18.62 -9.24
N GLN A 72 -5.88 17.34 -8.94
CA GLN A 72 -6.57 16.36 -9.78
C GLN A 72 -7.51 15.51 -8.90
N PRO A 73 -8.70 16.05 -8.53
CA PRO A 73 -9.60 15.36 -7.59
C PRO A 73 -10.09 13.99 -8.08
N ASP A 74 -10.18 13.80 -9.40
CA ASP A 74 -10.63 12.54 -10.02
C ASP A 74 -9.52 11.49 -10.18
N ALA A 75 -8.26 11.85 -9.85
CA ALA A 75 -7.13 10.95 -9.95
C ALA A 75 -7.20 9.83 -8.88
N THR A 76 -6.46 8.76 -9.13
CA THR A 76 -6.25 7.70 -8.16
C THR A 76 -4.82 7.76 -7.61
N VAL A 77 -4.68 7.76 -6.29
CA VAL A 77 -3.37 7.64 -5.63
C VAL A 77 -3.27 6.29 -4.95
N ILE A 78 -2.28 5.49 -5.32
CA ILE A 78 -1.96 4.21 -4.70
C ILE A 78 -0.82 4.43 -3.71
N LEU A 79 -1.08 4.16 -2.44
CA LEU A 79 -0.09 4.17 -1.36
C LEU A 79 0.34 2.73 -1.08
N GLU A 80 1.64 2.44 -1.17
CA GLU A 80 2.18 1.12 -0.87
C GLU A 80 2.94 1.13 0.45
N ARG A 81 2.47 0.33 1.42
CA ARG A 81 3.12 0.15 2.73
C ARG A 81 2.78 -1.23 3.29
N THR A 82 3.62 -1.77 4.15
CA THR A 82 3.37 -3.05 4.84
C THR A 82 2.11 -3.01 5.72
N CYS A 83 1.87 -1.92 6.46
CA CYS A 83 0.72 -1.71 7.36
C CYS A 83 0.54 -2.84 8.37
N THR A 84 1.48 -2.96 9.32
CA THR A 84 1.42 -3.95 10.40
C THR A 84 0.87 -3.40 11.72
N ARG A 85 0.58 -2.11 11.78
CA ARG A 85 0.05 -1.44 12.97
C ARG A 85 -1.25 -0.70 12.64
N ARG A 86 -2.17 -0.69 13.59
CA ARG A 86 -3.48 -0.04 13.43
C ARG A 86 -3.35 1.44 13.04
N TYR A 87 -2.49 2.19 13.76
CA TYR A 87 -2.32 3.62 13.49
C TYR A 87 -1.96 3.92 12.03
N GLN A 88 -1.28 2.99 11.34
CA GLN A 88 -0.89 3.15 9.94
C GLN A 88 -2.09 3.13 8.99
N ILE A 89 -3.13 2.40 9.34
CA ILE A 89 -4.42 2.41 8.64
C ILE A 89 -5.23 3.64 9.05
N ASP A 90 -5.24 3.98 10.34
CA ASP A 90 -5.94 5.17 10.85
C ASP A 90 -5.40 6.45 10.21
N ASP A 91 -4.09 6.53 9.92
CA ASP A 91 -3.47 7.67 9.23
C ASP A 91 -4.01 7.85 7.82
N VAL A 92 -4.14 6.78 7.03
CA VAL A 92 -4.69 6.88 5.67
C VAL A 92 -6.20 7.12 5.68
N VAL A 93 -6.91 6.60 6.66
CA VAL A 93 -8.35 6.92 6.87
C VAL A 93 -8.52 8.42 7.10
N ARG A 94 -7.70 9.01 8.00
CA ARG A 94 -7.72 10.47 8.24
C ARG A 94 -7.33 11.27 7.00
N LEU A 95 -6.34 10.80 6.23
CA LEU A 95 -5.95 11.44 4.98
C LEU A 95 -7.11 11.48 3.99
N ALA A 96 -7.78 10.35 3.77
CA ALA A 96 -8.89 10.23 2.84
C ALA A 96 -10.09 11.10 3.27
N ALA A 97 -10.45 11.04 4.56
CA ALA A 97 -11.52 11.87 5.12
C ALA A 97 -11.22 13.37 4.96
N GLY A 98 -9.99 13.81 5.27
CA GLY A 98 -9.60 15.22 5.14
C GLY A 98 -9.52 15.74 3.70
N LEU A 99 -9.52 14.84 2.71
CA LEU A 99 -9.55 15.15 1.29
C LEU A 99 -10.92 14.91 0.65
N HIS A 100 -11.89 14.42 1.43
CA HIS A 100 -13.20 13.96 0.93
C HIS A 100 -13.07 12.95 -0.23
N GLN A 101 -12.05 12.08 -0.14
CA GLN A 101 -11.77 11.08 -1.17
C GLN A 101 -12.26 9.68 -0.74
N PRO A 102 -12.83 8.90 -1.68
CA PRO A 102 -13.07 7.49 -1.44
C PRO A 102 -11.77 6.76 -1.07
N LEU A 103 -11.84 5.85 -0.10
CA LEU A 103 -10.71 5.04 0.36
C LEU A 103 -10.97 3.55 0.12
N ALA A 104 -10.11 2.94 -0.70
CA ALA A 104 -10.05 1.49 -0.87
C ALA A 104 -8.82 0.94 -0.14
N ILE A 105 -9.01 -0.03 0.76
CA ILE A 105 -7.91 -0.74 1.41
C ILE A 105 -7.84 -2.16 0.86
N ILE A 106 -6.69 -2.54 0.30
CA ILE A 106 -6.46 -3.89 -0.24
C ILE A 106 -5.32 -4.53 0.55
N ARG A 107 -5.65 -5.57 1.32
CA ARG A 107 -4.66 -6.39 2.02
C ARG A 107 -4.21 -7.55 1.14
N CYS A 108 -3.03 -7.43 0.55
CA CYS A 108 -2.39 -8.52 -0.19
C CYS A 108 -1.86 -9.59 0.77
N TRP A 109 -2.13 -10.86 0.47
CA TRP A 109 -1.61 -11.99 1.23
C TRP A 109 -1.35 -13.21 0.34
N CYS A 110 -0.45 -14.08 0.77
CA CYS A 110 -0.21 -15.38 0.16
C CYS A 110 0.29 -16.36 1.25
N PRO A 111 0.29 -17.69 0.99
CA PRO A 111 0.89 -18.67 1.89
C PRO A 111 2.38 -18.42 2.13
N ASP A 112 2.88 -18.73 3.33
CA ASP A 112 4.26 -18.52 3.73
C ASP A 112 5.31 -19.09 2.76
N PRO A 113 5.14 -20.32 2.21
CA PRO A 113 6.10 -20.83 1.23
C PRO A 113 6.21 -19.97 -0.03
N VAL A 114 5.08 -19.38 -0.47
CA VAL A 114 5.05 -18.49 -1.64
C VAL A 114 5.76 -17.17 -1.34
N ALA A 115 5.48 -16.58 -0.17
CA ALA A 115 6.17 -15.37 0.28
C ALA A 115 7.68 -15.59 0.39
N ARG A 116 8.10 -16.73 0.97
CA ARG A 116 9.52 -17.11 1.08
C ARG A 116 10.17 -17.21 -0.29
N ALA A 117 9.59 -17.98 -1.21
CA ALA A 117 10.14 -18.17 -2.55
C ALA A 117 10.32 -16.84 -3.30
N ARG A 118 9.34 -15.92 -3.19
CA ARG A 118 9.41 -14.59 -3.79
C ARG A 118 10.52 -13.74 -3.18
N LEU A 119 10.64 -13.74 -1.84
CA LEU A 119 11.69 -12.99 -1.14
C LEU A 119 13.09 -13.51 -1.43
N ASP A 120 13.25 -14.83 -1.56
CA ASP A 120 14.52 -15.44 -1.93
C ASP A 120 14.89 -15.10 -3.38
N ALA A 121 13.94 -15.10 -4.30
CA ALA A 121 14.12 -14.66 -5.69
C ALA A 121 14.50 -13.17 -5.77
N ASP A 122 13.77 -12.28 -5.06
CA ASP A 122 14.07 -10.84 -4.99
C ASP A 122 15.52 -10.60 -4.53
N ARG A 123 15.98 -11.35 -3.52
CA ARG A 123 17.35 -11.24 -3.01
C ARG A 123 18.40 -11.66 -4.04
N GLN A 124 18.16 -12.74 -4.79
CA GLN A 124 19.07 -13.23 -5.82
C GLN A 124 19.21 -12.25 -6.98
N HIS A 125 18.16 -11.53 -7.32
CA HIS A 125 18.15 -10.59 -8.44
C HIS A 125 18.54 -9.16 -8.07
N GLY A 126 18.64 -8.83 -6.76
CA GLY A 126 19.07 -7.52 -6.27
C GLY A 126 18.17 -6.35 -6.68
N GLN A 127 16.91 -6.62 -6.99
CA GLN A 127 16.02 -5.65 -7.64
C GLN A 127 15.16 -4.81 -6.68
N HIS A 128 15.23 -5.07 -5.35
CA HIS A 128 14.39 -4.35 -4.40
C HIS A 128 15.17 -3.30 -3.61
N PRO A 129 14.64 -2.06 -3.46
CA PRO A 129 15.33 -0.97 -2.76
C PRO A 129 15.53 -1.20 -1.26
N ALA A 130 14.78 -2.11 -0.63
CA ALA A 130 14.96 -2.43 0.79
C ALA A 130 15.89 -3.63 0.96
N ALA A 131 17.12 -3.38 1.42
CA ALA A 131 18.17 -4.40 1.57
C ALA A 131 17.91 -5.41 2.71
N ASP A 132 17.12 -5.02 3.74
CA ASP A 132 16.78 -5.88 4.89
C ASP A 132 15.63 -6.87 4.61
N ARG A 133 15.07 -6.84 3.40
CA ARG A 133 13.88 -7.59 3.01
C ARG A 133 14.17 -9.08 2.85
N GLY A 134 13.89 -9.85 3.89
CA GLY A 134 14.05 -11.29 3.90
C GLY A 134 12.92 -12.02 4.62
N PHE A 135 12.94 -13.36 4.56
CA PHE A 135 11.89 -14.16 5.21
C PHE A 135 11.90 -14.04 6.74
N ALA A 136 13.05 -13.78 7.36
CA ALA A 136 13.14 -13.52 8.79
C ALA A 136 12.36 -12.24 9.18
N LEU A 137 12.51 -11.16 8.43
CA LEU A 137 11.71 -9.94 8.61
C LEU A 137 10.21 -10.22 8.40
N TYR A 138 9.85 -10.99 7.37
CA TYR A 138 8.47 -11.41 7.14
C TYR A 138 7.86 -12.09 8.38
N GLN A 139 8.58 -13.06 8.98
CA GLN A 139 8.13 -13.77 10.17
C GLN A 139 7.96 -12.85 11.38
N GLN A 140 8.93 -11.96 11.62
CA GLN A 140 8.90 -10.97 12.69
C GLN A 140 7.68 -10.03 12.55
N LEU A 141 7.48 -9.49 11.36
CA LEU A 141 6.35 -8.59 11.09
C LEU A 141 5.01 -9.32 11.21
N ARG A 142 4.93 -10.58 10.73
CA ARG A 142 3.73 -11.40 10.85
C ARG A 142 3.35 -11.67 12.30
N ALA A 143 4.34 -11.97 13.16
CA ALA A 143 4.11 -12.27 14.57
C ALA A 143 3.56 -11.07 15.36
N THR A 144 3.83 -9.86 14.89
CA THR A 144 3.45 -8.60 15.57
C THR A 144 2.40 -7.79 14.82
N ALA A 145 1.91 -8.28 13.69
CA ALA A 145 0.92 -7.57 12.87
C ALA A 145 -0.43 -7.51 13.59
N GLU A 146 -0.97 -6.31 13.65
CA GLU A 146 -2.32 -6.06 14.15
C GLU A 146 -3.36 -6.25 13.01
N PRO A 147 -4.58 -6.67 13.32
CA PRO A 147 -5.62 -6.80 12.33
C PRO A 147 -6.06 -5.43 11.78
N ILE A 148 -6.40 -5.40 10.49
CA ILE A 148 -7.07 -4.25 9.89
C ILE A 148 -8.53 -4.28 10.37
N SER A 149 -8.94 -3.21 11.08
CA SER A 149 -10.25 -3.11 11.74
C SER A 149 -11.30 -2.32 10.96
N VAL A 150 -10.97 -1.90 9.75
CA VAL A 150 -11.88 -1.21 8.82
C VAL A 150 -12.16 -2.08 7.60
N PRO A 151 -13.21 -1.81 6.81
CA PRO A 151 -13.49 -2.55 5.60
C PRO A 151 -12.28 -2.60 4.66
N ALA A 152 -11.91 -3.80 4.22
CA ALA A 152 -10.78 -4.02 3.33
C ALA A 152 -10.99 -5.27 2.46
N LEU A 153 -10.52 -5.23 1.23
CA LEU A 153 -10.41 -6.41 0.39
C LEU A 153 -9.22 -7.26 0.85
N HIS A 154 -9.45 -8.50 1.26
CA HIS A 154 -8.38 -9.47 1.56
C HIS A 154 -8.04 -10.25 0.28
N LEU A 155 -7.04 -9.77 -0.46
CA LEU A 155 -6.70 -10.27 -1.78
C LEU A 155 -5.60 -11.33 -1.73
N ARG A 156 -5.94 -12.53 -2.15
CA ARG A 156 -4.99 -13.64 -2.29
C ARG A 156 -4.18 -13.46 -3.57
N THR A 157 -2.84 -13.49 -3.48
CA THR A 157 -1.93 -13.14 -4.58
C THR A 157 -1.08 -14.29 -5.13
N ASP A 158 -1.35 -15.52 -4.74
CA ASP A 158 -0.73 -16.75 -5.30
C ASP A 158 -1.62 -17.40 -6.37
N THR A 159 -2.29 -16.57 -7.16
CA THR A 159 -3.11 -16.94 -8.30
C THR A 159 -2.65 -16.17 -9.55
N THR A 160 -3.38 -16.25 -10.65
CA THR A 160 -3.01 -15.57 -11.90
C THR A 160 -3.10 -14.05 -11.77
N ALA A 161 -2.19 -13.33 -12.43
CA ALA A 161 -2.18 -11.86 -12.42
C ALA A 161 -3.52 -11.26 -12.88
N ALA A 162 -4.17 -11.89 -13.89
CA ALA A 162 -5.47 -11.45 -14.37
C ALA A 162 -6.55 -11.52 -13.27
N ARG A 163 -6.65 -12.62 -12.52
CA ARG A 163 -7.62 -12.75 -11.42
C ARG A 163 -7.38 -11.74 -10.31
N ILE A 164 -6.10 -11.52 -9.97
CA ILE A 164 -5.71 -10.54 -8.95
C ILE A 164 -6.14 -9.13 -9.37
N LEU A 165 -5.84 -8.75 -10.61
CA LEU A 165 -6.20 -7.44 -11.14
C LEU A 165 -7.71 -7.27 -11.23
N THR A 166 -8.45 -8.24 -11.77
CA THR A 166 -9.92 -8.18 -11.86
C THR A 166 -10.54 -7.95 -10.48
N ALA A 167 -10.19 -8.77 -9.49
CA ALA A 167 -10.76 -8.63 -8.14
C ALA A 167 -10.43 -7.27 -7.49
N ALA A 168 -9.24 -6.72 -7.76
CA ALA A 168 -8.88 -5.39 -7.27
C ALA A 168 -9.69 -4.29 -7.99
N VAL A 169 -9.81 -4.35 -9.31
CA VAL A 169 -10.57 -3.36 -10.11
C VAL A 169 -12.04 -3.37 -9.75
N ASP A 170 -12.66 -4.55 -9.62
CA ASP A 170 -14.07 -4.68 -9.20
C ASP A 170 -14.28 -4.01 -7.83
N TYR A 171 -13.37 -4.26 -6.87
CA TYR A 171 -13.45 -3.63 -5.55
C TYR A 171 -13.29 -2.10 -5.61
N LEU A 172 -12.38 -1.57 -6.44
CA LEU A 172 -12.24 -0.12 -6.63
C LEU A 172 -13.51 0.49 -7.24
N HIS A 173 -14.14 -0.21 -8.18
CA HIS A 173 -15.40 0.21 -8.78
C HIS A 173 -16.51 0.30 -7.73
N ASP A 174 -16.68 -0.73 -6.89
CA ASP A 174 -17.67 -0.77 -5.82
C ASP A 174 -17.49 0.40 -4.84
N ILE A 175 -16.23 0.70 -4.44
CA ILE A 175 -15.91 1.83 -3.55
C ILE A 175 -16.22 3.18 -4.21
N SER A 176 -15.95 3.33 -5.53
CA SER A 176 -16.20 4.59 -6.24
C SER A 176 -17.67 4.87 -6.49
N THR A 177 -18.50 3.84 -6.56
CA THR A 177 -19.94 3.93 -6.81
C THR A 177 -20.78 3.91 -5.52
N ALA A 178 -20.16 3.58 -4.38
CA ALA A 178 -20.83 3.60 -3.09
C ALA A 178 -21.32 5.02 -2.75
N PRO A 179 -22.57 5.20 -2.30
CA PRO A 179 -23.04 6.49 -1.84
C PRO A 179 -22.15 6.99 -0.68
N ALA A 180 -21.79 8.28 -0.73
CA ALA A 180 -21.04 8.89 0.37
C ALA A 180 -21.75 8.61 1.70
N PRO A 181 -21.02 8.28 2.79
CA PRO A 181 -21.63 8.07 4.09
C PRO A 181 -22.45 9.32 4.43
N VAL A 182 -23.73 9.11 4.72
CA VAL A 182 -24.64 10.19 5.14
C VAL A 182 -24.09 10.72 6.47
N GLU A 183 -23.50 11.92 6.46
CA GLU A 183 -23.21 12.66 7.67
C GLU A 183 -24.56 12.99 8.34
N GLY A 184 -24.90 12.22 9.35
CA GLY A 184 -26.13 12.49 10.08
C GLY A 184 -26.59 11.37 10.97
N ALA A 185 -26.09 11.35 12.18
CA ALA A 185 -26.84 11.09 13.41
C ALA A 185 -25.90 11.06 14.63
N ALA A 186 -25.27 12.17 14.91
CA ALA A 186 -24.90 12.44 16.31
C ALA A 186 -25.97 13.34 16.89
N ARG A 187 -26.94 12.73 17.60
CA ARG A 187 -27.78 13.40 18.60
C ARG A 187 -27.26 13.02 19.98
#